data_c9e40cbf55fbc19bb0093bd31e520802
#
_entry.id   c9e40cbf55fbc19bb0093bd31e520802
#
_cell.length_a   1.000
_cell.length_b   1.000
_cell.length_c   1.000
_cell.angle_alpha   90.00
_cell.angle_beta   90.00
_cell.angle_gamma   90.00
#
_symmetry.space_group_name_H-M   'P 1'
#
loop_
_entity.id
_entity.type
_entity.pdbx_description
1 polymer ?
#
loop_
_entity_poly.entity_id
_entity_poly.type
_entity_poly.pdbx_seq_one_letter_code
_entity_poly.pdbx_strand_id
1 'polypeptide(L)'
;MSEKTILGLSMRYVSNKQTTSLSIFFIILILTLIIAFSNGSFDFSFFSLLRGETTSIENTIFFEIRIPRVILACLVGTSLAISGACLQGLFRNPLADPGLIGVSAGAALGASIIIVF
;
A
#
# COMPACT_ATOMS: atom_id res chain seq x y z
N MET A 1 -20.86 29.08 28.55
CA MET A 1 -20.72 27.95 27.61
C MET A 1 -20.05 26.84 28.37
N SER A 2 -20.68 25.68 28.56
CA SER A 2 -20.21 24.63 29.47
C SER A 2 -18.91 23.99 28.91
N GLU A 3 -17.94 23.73 29.77
CA GLU A 3 -16.66 23.07 29.47
C GLU A 3 -16.85 21.74 28.69
N LYS A 4 -17.92 21.01 29.02
CA LYS A 4 -18.33 19.78 28.29
C LYS A 4 -18.72 20.05 26.83
N THR A 5 -19.22 21.23 26.49
CA THR A 5 -19.55 21.58 25.10
C THR A 5 -18.30 21.86 24.27
N ILE A 6 -17.30 22.49 24.87
CA ILE A 6 -16.00 22.78 24.21
C ILE A 6 -15.23 21.49 23.97
N LEU A 7 -15.18 20.59 24.96
CA LEU A 7 -14.56 19.26 24.82
C LEU A 7 -15.25 18.43 23.72
N GLY A 8 -16.56 18.43 23.67
CA GLY A 8 -17.34 17.71 22.64
C GLY A 8 -17.10 18.25 21.23
N LEU A 9 -16.96 19.56 21.06
CA LEU A 9 -16.66 20.20 19.78
C LEU A 9 -15.22 19.89 19.33
N SER A 10 -14.24 19.93 20.25
CA SER A 10 -12.85 19.61 19.94
C SER A 10 -12.67 18.14 19.55
N MET A 11 -13.30 17.21 20.25
CA MET A 11 -13.27 15.78 19.89
C MET A 11 -13.93 15.51 18.53
N ARG A 12 -15.05 16.15 18.22
CA ARG A 12 -15.70 16.05 16.89
C ARG A 12 -14.82 16.60 15.78
N TYR A 13 -14.16 17.72 16.02
CA TYR A 13 -13.26 18.33 15.04
C TYR A 13 -12.06 17.42 14.73
N VAL A 14 -11.41 16.86 15.77
CA VAL A 14 -10.28 15.93 15.62
C VAL A 14 -10.73 14.66 14.90
N SER A 15 -11.86 14.07 15.29
CA SER A 15 -12.42 12.88 14.65
C SER A 15 -12.73 13.11 13.17
N ASN A 16 -13.34 14.24 12.82
CA ASN A 16 -13.68 14.57 11.44
C ASN A 16 -12.43 14.74 10.57
N LYS A 17 -11.37 15.38 11.10
CA LYS A 17 -10.11 15.58 10.39
C LYS A 17 -9.38 14.25 10.14
N GLN A 18 -9.39 13.34 11.11
CA GLN A 18 -8.79 12.00 10.95
C GLN A 18 -9.55 11.17 9.91
N THR A 19 -10.87 11.18 9.94
CA THR A 19 -11.71 10.47 8.97
C THR A 19 -11.48 11.01 7.55
N THR A 20 -11.39 12.33 7.39
CA THR A 20 -11.10 12.96 6.09
C THR A 20 -9.72 12.54 5.56
N SER A 21 -8.69 12.53 6.41
CA SER A 21 -7.35 12.09 6.01
C SER A 21 -7.35 10.62 5.58
N LEU A 22 -7.99 9.73 6.34
CA LEU A 22 -8.11 8.31 5.98
C LEU A 22 -8.83 8.12 4.65
N SER A 23 -9.90 8.87 4.40
CA SER A 23 -10.64 8.82 3.13
C SER A 23 -9.76 9.25 1.95
N ILE A 24 -8.95 10.30 2.13
CA ILE A 24 -8.02 10.77 1.09
C ILE A 24 -6.97 9.70 0.79
N PHE A 25 -6.35 9.08 1.81
CA PHE A 25 -5.39 8.01 1.61
C PHE A 25 -6.00 6.78 0.91
N PHE A 26 -7.24 6.44 1.26
CA PHE A 26 -7.96 5.34 0.62
C PHE A 26 -8.27 5.62 -0.86
N ILE A 27 -8.66 6.86 -1.20
CA ILE A 27 -8.87 7.28 -2.59
C ILE A 27 -7.55 7.23 -3.37
N ILE A 28 -6.45 7.73 -2.79
CA ILE A 28 -5.12 7.67 -3.40
C ILE A 28 -4.71 6.22 -3.63
N LEU A 29 -4.94 5.32 -2.68
CA LEU A 29 -4.65 3.89 -2.82
C LEU A 29 -5.42 3.28 -3.99
N ILE A 30 -6.73 3.55 -4.11
CA ILE A 30 -7.54 3.04 -5.22
C ILE A 30 -7.03 3.59 -6.55
N LEU A 31 -6.72 4.88 -6.63
CA LEU A 31 -6.20 5.49 -7.84
C LEU A 31 -4.86 4.88 -8.26
N THR A 32 -3.94 4.67 -7.31
CA THR A 32 -2.65 4.03 -7.59
C THR A 32 -2.81 2.59 -8.05
N LEU A 33 -3.75 1.82 -7.49
CA LEU A 33 -4.06 0.47 -7.95
C LEU A 33 -4.62 0.47 -9.38
N ILE A 34 -5.54 1.38 -9.70
CA ILE A 34 -6.08 1.52 -11.06
C ILE A 34 -4.95 1.84 -12.05
N ILE A 35 -4.07 2.78 -11.70
CA ILE A 35 -2.91 3.15 -12.52
C ILE A 35 -1.96 1.96 -12.68
N ALA A 36 -1.69 1.20 -11.62
CA ALA A 36 -0.82 0.03 -11.64
C ALA A 36 -1.34 -1.08 -12.57
N PHE A 37 -2.65 -1.25 -12.64
CA PHE A 37 -3.28 -2.20 -13.57
C PHE A 37 -3.38 -1.65 -15.00
N SER A 38 -3.52 -0.33 -15.18
CA SER A 38 -3.66 0.30 -16.49
C SER A 38 -2.33 0.49 -17.21
N ASN A 39 -1.27 0.93 -16.50
CA ASN A 39 0.03 1.21 -17.08
C ASN A 39 0.94 -0.04 -17.02
N GLY A 40 1.31 -0.56 -18.18
CA GLY A 40 2.29 -1.63 -18.34
C GLY A 40 3.10 -1.45 -19.61
N SER A 41 4.26 -2.13 -19.71
CA SER A 41 5.19 -2.05 -20.85
C SER A 41 4.61 -2.48 -22.20
N PHE A 42 3.39 -3.02 -22.22
CA PHE A 42 2.61 -3.29 -23.41
C PHE A 42 1.34 -2.43 -23.36
N ASP A 43 0.89 -1.94 -24.51
CA ASP A 43 -0.37 -1.19 -24.68
C ASP A 43 -1.59 -2.07 -24.35
N PHE A 44 -1.64 -2.52 -23.11
CA PHE A 44 -2.71 -3.35 -22.60
C PHE A 44 -3.86 -2.45 -22.16
N SER A 45 -4.94 -2.45 -22.92
CA SER A 45 -6.16 -1.78 -22.50
C SER A 45 -6.96 -2.69 -21.58
N PHE A 46 -7.22 -2.26 -20.34
CA PHE A 46 -8.17 -2.93 -19.44
C PHE A 46 -9.53 -3.17 -20.10
N PHE A 47 -9.89 -2.29 -21.03
CA PHE A 47 -11.10 -2.44 -21.86
C PHE A 47 -11.06 -3.62 -22.83
N SER A 48 -9.89 -3.99 -23.38
CA SER A 48 -9.73 -5.16 -24.26
C SER A 48 -9.97 -6.45 -23.49
N LEU A 49 -9.56 -6.51 -22.24
CA LEU A 49 -9.78 -7.65 -21.34
C LEU A 49 -11.28 -7.85 -21.06
N LEU A 50 -12.01 -6.75 -20.83
CA LEU A 50 -13.47 -6.79 -20.62
C LEU A 50 -14.24 -7.19 -21.89
N ARG A 51 -13.69 -6.92 -23.09
CA ARG A 51 -14.28 -7.28 -24.38
C ARG A 51 -13.90 -8.68 -24.86
N GLY A 52 -12.97 -9.35 -24.16
CA GLY A 52 -12.49 -10.68 -24.59
C GLY A 52 -11.63 -10.66 -25.85
N GLU A 53 -11.12 -9.49 -26.26
CA GLU A 53 -10.30 -9.30 -27.46
C GLU A 53 -8.79 -9.37 -27.17
N THR A 54 -8.40 -10.14 -26.13
CA THR A 54 -7.00 -10.24 -25.69
C THR A 54 -6.32 -11.44 -26.35
N THR A 55 -5.05 -11.25 -26.73
CA THR A 55 -4.19 -12.35 -27.19
C THR A 55 -3.77 -13.22 -26.01
N SER A 56 -3.44 -14.49 -26.28
CA SER A 56 -2.97 -15.44 -25.25
C SER A 56 -1.77 -14.90 -24.47
N ILE A 57 -0.90 -14.15 -25.13
CA ILE A 57 0.29 -13.52 -24.52
C ILE A 57 -0.11 -12.42 -23.52
N GLU A 58 -1.07 -11.58 -23.89
CA GLU A 58 -1.58 -10.50 -23.01
C GLU A 58 -2.22 -11.06 -21.74
N ASN A 59 -2.99 -12.12 -21.86
CA ASN A 59 -3.60 -12.81 -20.72
C ASN A 59 -2.52 -13.38 -19.79
N THR A 60 -1.48 -14.03 -20.32
CA THR A 60 -0.39 -14.58 -19.54
C THR A 60 0.37 -13.47 -18.80
N ILE A 61 0.71 -12.37 -19.46
CA ILE A 61 1.38 -11.23 -18.84
C ILE A 61 0.51 -10.63 -17.72
N PHE A 62 -0.79 -10.52 -17.93
CA PHE A 62 -1.68 -9.94 -16.93
C PHE A 62 -1.80 -10.84 -15.70
N PHE A 63 -2.10 -12.12 -15.87
CA PHE A 63 -2.36 -13.04 -14.76
C PHE A 63 -1.09 -13.55 -14.08
N GLU A 64 -0.03 -13.81 -14.81
CA GLU A 64 1.18 -14.43 -14.26
C GLU A 64 2.26 -13.42 -13.82
N ILE A 65 2.23 -12.19 -14.35
CA ILE A 65 3.25 -11.19 -14.02
C ILE A 65 2.63 -10.00 -13.28
N ARG A 66 1.58 -9.39 -13.83
CA ARG A 66 1.05 -8.12 -13.32
C ARG A 66 0.29 -8.29 -12.00
N ILE A 67 -0.63 -9.23 -11.95
CA ILE A 67 -1.43 -9.50 -10.73
C ILE A 67 -0.54 -9.89 -9.56
N PRO A 68 0.37 -10.88 -9.64
CA PRO A 68 1.23 -11.24 -8.52
C PRO A 68 2.11 -10.08 -8.05
N ARG A 69 2.62 -9.29 -8.98
CA ARG A 69 3.45 -8.11 -8.66
C ARG A 69 2.69 -7.06 -7.85
N VAL A 70 1.44 -6.75 -8.24
CA VAL A 70 0.61 -5.79 -7.51
C VAL A 70 0.23 -6.32 -6.13
N ILE A 71 -0.13 -7.60 -6.03
CA ILE A 71 -0.44 -8.25 -4.74
C ILE A 71 0.78 -8.21 -3.82
N LEU A 72 1.96 -8.58 -4.31
CA LEU A 72 3.20 -8.52 -3.53
C LEU A 72 3.50 -7.09 -3.05
N ALA A 73 3.34 -6.09 -3.91
CA ALA A 73 3.53 -4.69 -3.52
C ALA A 73 2.58 -4.26 -2.40
N CYS A 74 1.31 -4.67 -2.47
CA CYS A 74 0.32 -4.41 -1.41
C CYS A 74 0.69 -5.12 -0.10
N LEU A 75 1.12 -6.37 -0.15
CA LEU A 75 1.52 -7.14 1.02
C LEU A 75 2.76 -6.55 1.70
N VAL A 76 3.78 -6.18 0.91
CA VAL A 76 4.99 -5.52 1.42
C VAL A 76 4.65 -4.18 2.06
N GLY A 77 3.87 -3.33 1.37
CA GLY A 77 3.46 -2.04 1.91
C GLY A 77 2.66 -2.16 3.21
N THR A 78 1.72 -3.12 3.26
CA THR A 78 0.91 -3.37 4.46
C THR A 78 1.77 -3.86 5.63
N SER A 79 2.68 -4.81 5.40
CA SER A 79 3.55 -5.34 6.45
C SER A 79 4.51 -4.28 6.99
N LEU A 80 5.07 -3.43 6.12
CA LEU A 80 5.90 -2.30 6.55
C LEU A 80 5.10 -1.25 7.35
N ALA A 81 3.87 -0.96 6.93
CA ALA A 81 3.01 -0.01 7.66
C ALA A 81 2.66 -0.51 9.07
N ILE A 82 2.29 -1.80 9.19
CA ILE A 82 1.97 -2.41 10.49
C ILE A 82 3.20 -2.45 11.39
N SER A 83 4.35 -2.93 10.87
CA SER A 83 5.58 -3.01 11.65
C SER A 83 6.07 -1.62 12.08
N GLY A 84 5.97 -0.63 11.20
CA GLY A 84 6.28 0.76 11.53
C GLY A 84 5.41 1.30 12.66
N ALA A 85 4.09 1.10 12.57
CA ALA A 85 3.16 1.53 13.62
C ALA A 85 3.44 0.85 14.97
N CYS A 86 3.75 -0.46 14.96
CA CYS A 86 4.12 -1.21 16.17
C CYS A 86 5.42 -0.66 16.80
N LEU A 87 6.43 -0.39 15.99
CA LEU A 87 7.72 0.15 16.48
C LEU A 87 7.57 1.55 17.06
N GLN A 88 6.82 2.42 16.38
CA GLN A 88 6.54 3.76 16.88
C GLN A 88 5.82 3.72 18.23
N GLY A 89 4.87 2.80 18.39
CA GLY A 89 4.17 2.57 19.66
C GLY A 89 5.09 2.01 20.76
N LEU A 90 5.93 1.03 20.42
CA LEU A 90 6.85 0.39 21.35
C LEU A 90 7.93 1.35 21.87
N PHE A 91 8.57 2.08 20.97
CA PHE A 91 9.61 3.03 21.33
C PHE A 91 9.09 4.41 21.76
N ARG A 92 7.78 4.64 21.66
CA ARG A 92 7.14 5.95 21.88
C ARG A 92 7.85 7.08 21.11
N ASN A 93 8.33 6.75 19.92
CA ASN A 93 9.08 7.66 19.07
C ASN A 93 8.51 7.62 17.65
N PRO A 94 7.99 8.73 17.13
CA PRO A 94 7.41 8.78 15.77
C PRO A 94 8.45 8.62 14.65
N LEU A 95 9.75 8.67 14.98
CA LEU A 95 10.85 8.46 14.03
C LEU A 95 11.34 7.01 13.98
N ALA A 96 10.73 6.10 14.74
CA ALA A 96 11.09 4.69 14.69
C ALA A 96 10.72 4.09 13.32
N ASP A 97 11.71 3.51 12.64
CA ASP A 97 11.60 2.94 11.30
C ASP A 97 12.01 1.46 11.33
N PRO A 98 11.22 0.55 10.73
CA PRO A 98 11.59 -0.86 10.56
C PRO A 98 12.94 -1.08 9.87
N GLY A 99 13.33 -0.17 8.97
CA GLY A 99 14.63 -0.21 8.30
C GLY A 99 15.82 -0.15 9.25
N LEU A 100 15.70 0.58 10.37
CA LEU A 100 16.77 0.76 11.36
C LEU A 100 17.09 -0.51 12.15
N ILE A 101 16.15 -1.42 12.29
CA ILE A 101 16.34 -2.70 13.00
C ILE A 101 16.78 -3.85 12.09
N GLY A 102 17.19 -3.55 10.86
CA GLY A 102 17.79 -4.52 9.97
C GLY A 102 16.82 -5.29 9.06
N VAL A 103 15.54 -4.91 8.99
CA VAL A 103 14.55 -5.54 8.09
C VAL A 103 15.02 -5.47 6.64
N SER A 104 15.50 -4.31 6.18
CA SER A 104 16.00 -4.12 4.82
C SER A 104 17.24 -4.96 4.54
N ALA A 105 18.17 -5.05 5.50
CA ALA A 105 19.38 -5.87 5.37
C ALA A 105 19.03 -7.37 5.32
N GLY A 106 18.09 -7.83 6.16
CA GLY A 106 17.60 -9.20 6.14
C GLY A 106 16.90 -9.56 4.82
N ALA A 107 16.08 -8.67 4.28
CA ALA A 107 15.44 -8.85 3.00
C ALA A 107 16.44 -8.93 1.84
N ALA A 108 17.46 -8.07 1.84
CA ALA A 108 18.54 -8.10 0.84
C ALA A 108 19.35 -9.40 0.91
N LEU A 109 19.66 -9.89 2.12
CA LEU A 109 20.33 -11.18 2.31
C LEU A 109 19.46 -12.33 1.77
N GLY A 110 18.19 -12.37 2.13
CA GLY A 110 17.26 -13.39 1.64
C GLY A 110 17.12 -13.39 0.12
N ALA A 111 16.99 -12.22 -0.50
CA ALA A 111 16.95 -12.08 -1.95
C ALA A 111 18.25 -12.57 -2.60
N SER A 112 19.40 -12.22 -2.03
CA SER A 112 20.71 -12.65 -2.54
C SER A 112 20.88 -14.18 -2.51
N ILE A 113 20.40 -14.83 -1.45
CA ILE A 113 20.44 -16.30 -1.35
C ILE A 113 19.59 -16.93 -2.46
N ILE A 114 18.36 -16.44 -2.69
CA ILE A 114 17.46 -17.00 -3.71
C ILE A 114 17.99 -16.78 -5.13
N ILE A 115 18.69 -15.66 -5.37
CA ILE A 115 19.24 -15.36 -6.70
C ILE A 115 20.48 -16.22 -7.00
N VAL A 116 21.28 -16.54 -5.97
CA VAL A 116 22.54 -17.29 -6.14
C VAL A 116 22.34 -18.81 -6.16
N PHE A 117 21.35 -19.32 -5.45
CA PHE A 117 21.02 -20.76 -5.32
C PHE A 117 19.72 -21.13 -6.03
#